data_1ba89724040c2a251b552c2d31029b52
#
_entry.id   1ba89724040c2a251b552c2d31029b52
#
_cell.length_a   1.000
_cell.length_b   1.000
_cell.length_c   1.000
_cell.angle_alpha   90.00
_cell.angle_beta   90.00
_cell.angle_gamma   90.00
#
_symmetry.space_group_name_H-M   'P 1'
#
loop_
_entity.id
_entity.type
_entity.pdbx_description
1 polymer ?
#
loop_
_entity_poly.entity_id
_entity_poly.type
_entity_poly.pdbx_seq_one_letter_code
_entity_poly.pdbx_strand_id
1 'polypeptide(L)'
;MSLNTFGHLFRVTTWGESHGPALGATVDGCPPGVPVDEAGLQHWLDRRRPGQSKHTTQRKEPDAVRILSGVFEGQTTGTPVQLMIENTDQRSRDYGEIARTFRPGHADITYHLKYGLRDYRGGGRSSARETAARVAAGGLARAALAALAPGLEIKGYMTRMGEMEIDRARFDWDAIEGNDFWMPDPQALPEWETYLQSIRKAQNSVGAEIEVVARGAPPGLGAPVYGKLDTDLAAAMMSINAVKGVEIGEGMAAAGLTGTENADEIVMGAQGPEYTTNHAGGVLGGISTGQDIVVRFAVKPTSSILTPRRSITTDGTATEVVTKGRHDPCVGIRAVPVGEAMMACVILDHLLLHRGQVGDGPQGRIG
;
A
#
# COMPACT_ATOMS: atom_id res chain seq x y z
N MET A 1 24.28 -2.02 5.56
CA MET A 1 23.09 -2.38 6.34
C MET A 1 21.89 -2.48 5.42
N SER A 2 20.99 -3.40 5.69
CA SER A 2 19.75 -3.58 4.93
C SER A 2 18.59 -2.92 5.68
N LEU A 3 17.73 -2.15 4.98
CA LEU A 3 16.59 -1.46 5.56
C LEU A 3 15.32 -2.27 5.27
N ASN A 4 15.01 -3.23 6.16
CA ASN A 4 13.78 -4.05 6.09
C ASN A 4 12.81 -3.73 7.24
N THR A 5 13.10 -2.70 8.02
CA THR A 5 12.27 -2.18 9.10
C THR A 5 11.77 -0.80 8.72
N PHE A 6 10.49 -0.58 8.91
CA PHE A 6 9.75 0.65 8.64
C PHE A 6 9.09 1.13 9.95
N GLY A 7 8.90 2.46 10.13
CA GLY A 7 8.30 3.07 11.31
C GLY A 7 9.31 3.46 12.39
N HIS A 8 8.90 4.34 13.30
CA HIS A 8 9.71 4.88 14.40
C HIS A 8 9.40 4.18 15.73
N LEU A 9 8.15 4.21 16.19
CA LEU A 9 7.64 3.51 17.37
C LEU A 9 6.87 2.26 16.99
N PHE A 10 5.93 2.35 16.05
CA PHE A 10 5.28 1.18 15.46
C PHE A 10 6.15 0.64 14.33
N ARG A 11 7.07 -0.22 14.67
CA ARG A 11 8.11 -0.72 13.76
C ARG A 11 7.72 -2.06 13.14
N VAL A 12 7.72 -2.10 11.82
CA VAL A 12 7.38 -3.28 11.03
C VAL A 12 8.61 -3.78 10.29
N THR A 13 9.08 -4.98 10.61
CA THR A 13 10.14 -5.68 9.87
C THR A 13 9.52 -6.80 9.06
N THR A 14 9.56 -6.72 7.72
CA THR A 14 9.07 -7.79 6.84
C THR A 14 10.19 -8.73 6.43
N TRP A 15 9.88 -10.02 6.30
CA TRP A 15 10.83 -11.09 5.96
C TRP A 15 10.19 -12.14 5.04
N GLY A 16 11.01 -13.02 4.48
CA GLY A 16 10.60 -14.11 3.61
C GLY A 16 10.51 -13.75 2.13
N GLU A 17 10.69 -14.74 1.27
CA GLU A 17 10.68 -14.64 -0.20
C GLU A 17 9.40 -15.25 -0.79
N SER A 18 9.06 -14.84 -2.01
CA SER A 18 7.81 -15.27 -2.67
C SER A 18 7.71 -16.78 -2.92
N HIS A 19 8.84 -17.48 -3.00
CA HIS A 19 8.95 -18.93 -3.19
C HIS A 19 9.75 -19.60 -2.05
N GLY A 20 9.97 -18.90 -0.95
CA GLY A 20 10.43 -19.48 0.31
C GLY A 20 9.31 -20.24 1.03
N PRO A 21 9.58 -20.89 2.15
CA PRO A 21 8.58 -21.64 2.91
C PRO A 21 7.47 -20.77 3.47
N ALA A 22 7.80 -19.56 3.90
CA ALA A 22 6.87 -18.59 4.48
C ALA A 22 7.38 -17.16 4.27
N LEU A 23 6.50 -16.21 4.53
CA LEU A 23 6.81 -14.79 4.69
C LEU A 23 6.04 -14.26 5.90
N GLY A 24 6.41 -13.09 6.38
CA GLY A 24 5.72 -12.49 7.51
C GLY A 24 6.25 -11.13 7.91
N ALA A 25 5.76 -10.67 9.04
CA ALA A 25 6.17 -9.44 9.68
C ALA A 25 6.42 -9.66 11.18
N THR A 26 7.46 -9.00 11.68
CA THR A 26 7.64 -8.78 13.11
C THR A 26 7.28 -7.33 13.38
N VAL A 27 6.29 -7.11 14.24
CA VAL A 27 5.82 -5.78 14.60
C VAL A 27 6.21 -5.51 16.06
N ASP A 28 7.01 -4.47 16.28
CA ASP A 28 7.40 -4.00 17.60
C ASP A 28 6.79 -2.62 17.86
N GLY A 29 6.41 -2.34 19.12
CA GLY A 29 5.81 -1.07 19.54
C GLY A 29 4.29 -1.00 19.36
N CYS A 30 3.60 -2.11 19.13
CA CYS A 30 2.14 -2.15 19.25
C CYS A 30 1.76 -1.98 20.73
N PRO A 31 0.87 -1.02 21.08
CA PRO A 31 0.42 -0.84 22.45
C PRO A 31 -0.19 -2.10 23.06
N PRO A 32 -0.02 -2.35 24.36
CA PRO A 32 -0.67 -3.49 25.01
C PRO A 32 -2.19 -3.29 25.12
N GLY A 33 -2.93 -4.39 25.27
CA GLY A 33 -4.37 -4.39 25.47
C GLY A 33 -5.21 -4.14 24.22
N VAL A 34 -4.61 -4.16 23.03
CA VAL A 34 -5.34 -4.05 21.77
C VAL A 34 -5.97 -5.42 21.44
N PRO A 35 -7.30 -5.49 21.30
CA PRO A 35 -7.97 -6.72 20.88
C PRO A 35 -7.53 -7.11 19.46
N VAL A 36 -7.05 -8.33 19.27
CA VAL A 36 -6.61 -8.86 17.98
C VAL A 36 -6.70 -10.37 17.95
N ASP A 37 -7.13 -10.90 16.82
CA ASP A 37 -7.11 -12.32 16.50
C ASP A 37 -6.74 -12.58 15.03
N GLU A 38 -6.48 -13.82 14.69
CA GLU A 38 -6.14 -14.22 13.32
C GLU A 38 -7.28 -13.94 12.33
N ALA A 39 -8.54 -14.06 12.76
CA ALA A 39 -9.71 -13.84 11.89
C ALA A 39 -9.83 -12.35 11.48
N GLY A 40 -9.63 -11.44 12.42
CA GLY A 40 -9.62 -9.99 12.15
C GLY A 40 -8.49 -9.58 11.21
N LEU A 41 -7.30 -10.17 11.37
CA LEU A 41 -6.18 -9.94 10.45
C LEU A 41 -6.44 -10.56 9.07
N GLN A 42 -7.06 -11.75 9.02
CA GLN A 42 -7.39 -12.45 7.79
C GLN A 42 -8.37 -11.67 6.92
N HIS A 43 -9.33 -10.97 7.52
CA HIS A 43 -10.25 -10.10 6.79
C HIS A 43 -9.50 -9.12 5.86
N TRP A 44 -8.45 -8.47 6.35
CA TRP A 44 -7.64 -7.53 5.55
C TRP A 44 -6.80 -8.25 4.49
N LEU A 45 -6.27 -9.42 4.81
CA LEU A 45 -5.49 -10.24 3.88
C LEU A 45 -6.36 -10.78 2.74
N ASP A 46 -7.60 -11.15 3.01
CA ASP A 46 -8.56 -11.62 2.00
C ASP A 46 -8.84 -10.56 0.93
N ARG A 47 -8.84 -9.28 1.29
CA ARG A 47 -8.97 -8.16 0.33
C ARG A 47 -7.78 -8.05 -0.63
N ARG A 48 -6.57 -8.50 -0.21
CA ARG A 48 -5.35 -8.41 -1.01
C ARG A 48 -4.98 -9.72 -1.73
N ARG A 49 -5.37 -10.87 -1.22
CA ARG A 49 -4.89 -12.19 -1.68
C ARG A 49 -4.99 -12.37 -3.20
N PRO A 50 -4.10 -13.16 -3.83
CA PRO A 50 -4.21 -13.50 -5.23
C PRO A 50 -5.44 -14.36 -5.50
N GLY A 51 -6.07 -14.17 -6.69
CA GLY A 51 -7.23 -14.97 -7.09
C GLY A 51 -8.55 -14.58 -6.40
N GLN A 52 -8.62 -13.39 -5.80
CA GLN A 52 -9.86 -12.87 -5.18
C GLN A 52 -10.95 -12.58 -6.21
N SER A 53 -10.57 -12.30 -7.46
CA SER A 53 -11.52 -12.02 -8.54
C SER A 53 -11.04 -12.60 -9.88
N LYS A 54 -11.94 -12.62 -10.88
CA LYS A 54 -11.62 -12.99 -12.28
C LYS A 54 -10.60 -12.06 -12.95
N HIS A 55 -10.35 -10.88 -12.35
CA HIS A 55 -9.50 -9.82 -12.87
C HIS A 55 -8.06 -9.87 -12.34
N THR A 56 -7.80 -10.68 -11.34
CA THR A 56 -6.47 -10.86 -10.73
C THR A 56 -5.77 -12.13 -11.23
N THR A 57 -4.59 -12.41 -10.71
CA THR A 57 -3.78 -13.60 -11.04
C THR A 57 -4.53 -14.90 -10.72
N GLN A 58 -4.23 -15.96 -11.49
CA GLN A 58 -4.75 -17.31 -11.23
C GLN A 58 -4.00 -18.06 -10.10
N ARG A 59 -2.98 -17.47 -9.48
CA ARG A 59 -2.34 -18.03 -8.30
C ARG A 59 -3.35 -18.08 -7.16
N LYS A 60 -3.37 -19.18 -6.42
CA LYS A 60 -4.28 -19.38 -5.29
C LYS A 60 -3.47 -19.51 -4.01
N GLU A 61 -3.44 -18.46 -3.21
CA GLU A 61 -2.84 -18.46 -1.88
C GLU A 61 -3.92 -18.05 -0.89
N PRO A 62 -4.14 -18.80 0.17
CA PRO A 62 -5.12 -18.44 1.20
C PRO A 62 -4.65 -17.22 2.01
N ASP A 63 -3.34 -16.92 1.97
CA ASP A 63 -2.69 -15.91 2.82
C ASP A 63 -3.06 -16.08 4.31
N ALA A 64 -3.23 -17.33 4.73
CA ALA A 64 -3.61 -17.66 6.10
C ALA A 64 -2.55 -17.14 7.08
N VAL A 65 -2.93 -16.16 7.90
CA VAL A 65 -2.04 -15.56 8.88
C VAL A 65 -2.08 -16.33 10.18
N ARG A 66 -0.91 -16.50 10.82
CA ARG A 66 -0.76 -17.02 12.16
C ARG A 66 -0.05 -16.01 13.05
N ILE A 67 -0.54 -15.85 14.26
CA ILE A 67 0.09 -15.05 15.31
C ILE A 67 0.96 -15.97 16.15
N LEU A 68 2.28 -15.77 16.15
CA LEU A 68 3.22 -16.64 16.84
C LEU A 68 3.71 -16.09 18.18
N SER A 69 3.56 -14.80 18.43
CA SER A 69 3.94 -14.12 19.69
C SER A 69 3.26 -12.76 19.83
N GLY A 70 3.38 -12.17 21.02
CA GLY A 70 2.95 -10.80 21.31
C GLY A 70 1.45 -10.65 21.56
N VAL A 71 0.70 -11.76 21.65
CA VAL A 71 -0.73 -11.78 21.95
C VAL A 71 -1.01 -12.81 23.05
N PHE A 72 -1.80 -12.43 24.05
CA PHE A 72 -2.27 -13.30 25.13
C PHE A 72 -3.76 -13.05 25.37
N GLU A 73 -4.56 -14.09 25.42
CA GLU A 73 -6.03 -14.02 25.61
C GLU A 73 -6.73 -13.03 24.66
N GLY A 74 -6.29 -12.99 23.38
CA GLY A 74 -6.87 -12.14 22.35
C GLY A 74 -6.48 -10.67 22.43
N GLN A 75 -5.46 -10.32 23.22
CA GLN A 75 -4.98 -8.95 23.38
C GLN A 75 -3.46 -8.88 23.17
N THR A 76 -2.98 -7.77 22.59
CA THR A 76 -1.55 -7.49 22.49
C THR A 76 -0.92 -7.33 23.86
N THR A 77 0.32 -7.78 24.03
CA THR A 77 1.06 -7.73 25.31
C THR A 77 2.02 -6.55 25.41
N GLY A 78 2.20 -5.77 24.33
CA GLY A 78 3.23 -4.73 24.24
C GLY A 78 4.63 -5.28 23.88
N THR A 79 4.76 -6.60 23.72
CA THR A 79 5.98 -7.24 23.20
C THR A 79 5.87 -7.49 21.70
N PRO A 80 6.97 -7.83 20.97
CA PRO A 80 6.92 -8.01 19.52
C PRO A 80 5.86 -9.03 19.07
N VAL A 81 4.98 -8.59 18.18
CA VAL A 81 3.98 -9.43 17.52
C VAL A 81 4.58 -10.05 16.26
N GLN A 82 4.63 -11.39 16.22
CA GLN A 82 5.13 -12.13 15.08
C GLN A 82 3.97 -12.65 14.25
N LEU A 83 3.91 -12.22 12.99
CA LEU A 83 2.90 -12.63 12.01
C LEU A 83 3.57 -13.49 10.93
N MET A 84 3.02 -14.67 10.66
CA MET A 84 3.55 -15.61 9.66
C MET A 84 2.47 -16.01 8.68
N ILE A 85 2.84 -16.12 7.39
CA ILE A 85 1.99 -16.58 6.29
C ILE A 85 2.77 -17.63 5.49
N GLU A 86 2.28 -18.85 5.43
CA GLU A 86 2.90 -19.93 4.66
C GLU A 86 2.68 -19.74 3.15
N ASN A 87 3.66 -20.14 2.34
CA ASN A 87 3.52 -20.19 0.89
C ASN A 87 3.08 -21.59 0.47
N THR A 88 1.88 -21.72 -0.08
CA THR A 88 1.26 -23.02 -0.41
C THR A 88 1.21 -23.31 -1.91
N ASP A 89 1.13 -22.31 -2.79
CA ASP A 89 1.04 -22.46 -4.26
C ASP A 89 2.30 -21.91 -4.97
N GLN A 90 3.47 -22.39 -4.57
CA GLN A 90 4.73 -22.06 -5.22
C GLN A 90 5.08 -23.10 -6.33
N ARG A 91 5.41 -22.62 -7.54
CA ARG A 91 5.80 -23.49 -8.68
C ARG A 91 7.16 -23.07 -9.20
N SER A 92 8.22 -23.64 -8.62
CA SER A 92 9.61 -23.31 -8.96
C SER A 92 10.06 -23.77 -10.36
N ARG A 93 9.33 -24.69 -10.99
CA ARG A 93 9.69 -25.25 -12.32
C ARG A 93 9.53 -24.26 -13.48
N ASP A 94 8.78 -23.20 -13.31
CA ASP A 94 8.45 -22.22 -14.36
C ASP A 94 9.56 -21.18 -14.61
N TYR A 95 10.69 -21.24 -13.89
CA TYR A 95 11.70 -20.17 -13.87
C TYR A 95 13.06 -20.54 -14.47
N GLY A 96 13.19 -21.66 -15.19
CA GLY A 96 14.49 -22.14 -15.72
C GLY A 96 15.20 -21.15 -16.65
N GLU A 97 14.50 -20.55 -17.60
CA GLU A 97 15.05 -19.54 -18.52
C GLU A 97 15.33 -18.21 -17.80
N ILE A 98 14.44 -17.82 -16.86
CA ILE A 98 14.58 -16.60 -16.08
C ILE A 98 15.80 -16.64 -15.15
N ALA A 99 16.27 -17.81 -14.78
CA ALA A 99 17.50 -17.95 -13.98
C ALA A 99 18.72 -17.33 -14.66
N ARG A 100 18.79 -17.39 -16.00
CA ARG A 100 19.92 -16.93 -16.81
C ARG A 100 19.68 -15.62 -17.55
N THR A 101 18.48 -15.03 -17.45
CA THR A 101 18.10 -13.81 -18.17
C THR A 101 17.53 -12.78 -17.22
N PHE A 102 17.49 -11.52 -17.63
CA PHE A 102 16.89 -10.42 -16.85
C PHE A 102 15.58 -10.00 -17.51
N ARG A 103 14.51 -9.90 -16.72
CA ARG A 103 13.23 -9.37 -17.21
C ARG A 103 13.31 -7.85 -17.31
N PRO A 104 13.07 -7.25 -18.49
CA PRO A 104 13.05 -5.80 -18.65
C PRO A 104 11.99 -5.16 -17.74
N GLY A 105 12.38 -4.08 -17.03
CA GLY A 105 11.50 -3.40 -16.08
C GLY A 105 11.25 -4.13 -14.76
N HIS A 106 11.83 -5.32 -14.55
CA HIS A 106 11.84 -6.04 -13.27
C HIS A 106 13.12 -5.75 -12.46
N ALA A 107 13.10 -6.03 -11.17
CA ALA A 107 14.25 -5.83 -10.29
C ALA A 107 15.37 -6.89 -10.44
N ASP A 108 15.26 -7.82 -11.38
CA ASP A 108 16.21 -8.91 -11.57
C ASP A 108 17.66 -8.43 -11.70
N ILE A 109 17.89 -7.47 -12.60
CA ILE A 109 19.23 -6.95 -12.87
C ILE A 109 19.78 -6.12 -11.69
N THR A 110 18.93 -5.34 -11.03
CA THR A 110 19.36 -4.49 -9.92
C THR A 110 19.76 -5.31 -8.68
N TYR A 111 19.02 -6.40 -8.41
CA TYR A 111 19.42 -7.34 -7.35
C TYR A 111 20.72 -8.06 -7.68
N HIS A 112 20.88 -8.51 -8.93
CA HIS A 112 22.11 -9.14 -9.39
C HIS A 112 23.32 -8.21 -9.26
N LEU A 113 23.19 -6.99 -9.76
CA LEU A 113 24.27 -5.99 -9.70
C LEU A 113 24.63 -5.57 -8.26
N LYS A 114 23.63 -5.47 -7.37
CA LYS A 114 23.86 -5.01 -6.00
C LYS A 114 24.38 -6.11 -5.10
N TYR A 115 23.80 -7.32 -5.19
CA TYR A 115 24.09 -8.40 -4.23
C TYR A 115 24.94 -9.54 -4.81
N GLY A 116 25.22 -9.52 -6.13
CA GLY A 116 25.91 -10.61 -6.83
C GLY A 116 25.09 -11.90 -6.95
N LEU A 117 23.94 -11.94 -6.30
CA LEU A 117 23.02 -13.08 -6.21
C LEU A 117 21.57 -12.59 -6.25
N ARG A 118 20.70 -13.35 -6.88
CA ARG A 118 19.24 -13.12 -6.83
C ARG A 118 18.49 -14.44 -6.71
N ASP A 119 17.38 -14.45 -6.01
CA ASP A 119 16.40 -15.52 -6.13
C ASP A 119 15.55 -15.28 -7.39
N TYR A 120 15.81 -16.06 -8.44
CA TYR A 120 15.07 -15.95 -9.71
C TYR A 120 13.65 -16.52 -9.61
N ARG A 121 13.33 -17.30 -8.58
CA ARG A 121 12.02 -17.90 -8.35
C ARG A 121 11.03 -16.81 -7.93
N GLY A 122 10.21 -16.32 -8.86
CA GLY A 122 9.20 -15.29 -8.62
C GLY A 122 9.73 -13.91 -8.18
N GLY A 123 11.06 -13.70 -8.18
CA GLY A 123 11.69 -12.43 -7.82
C GLY A 123 11.99 -12.23 -6.33
N GLY A 124 11.87 -13.26 -5.49
CA GLY A 124 12.25 -13.21 -4.07
C GLY A 124 11.55 -12.07 -3.32
N ARG A 125 12.34 -11.19 -2.68
CA ARG A 125 11.86 -10.00 -1.95
C ARG A 125 11.29 -8.90 -2.84
N SER A 126 11.63 -8.85 -4.14
CA SER A 126 11.07 -7.86 -5.07
C SER A 126 9.67 -8.21 -5.57
N SER A 127 9.15 -9.39 -5.23
CA SER A 127 7.82 -9.85 -5.60
C SER A 127 6.73 -9.11 -4.84
N ALA A 128 5.61 -8.80 -5.52
CA ALA A 128 4.41 -8.26 -4.87
C ALA A 128 3.83 -9.20 -3.77
N ARG A 129 4.29 -10.44 -3.67
CA ARG A 129 3.95 -11.38 -2.60
C ARG A 129 4.33 -10.84 -1.21
N GLU A 130 5.43 -10.09 -1.13
CA GLU A 130 5.92 -9.45 0.11
C GLU A 130 4.85 -8.56 0.76
N THR A 131 3.98 -7.93 -0.03
CA THR A 131 2.94 -7.05 0.47
C THR A 131 1.90 -7.74 1.35
N ALA A 132 1.80 -9.07 1.37
CA ALA A 132 0.97 -9.79 2.33
C ALA A 132 1.41 -9.53 3.77
N ALA A 133 2.72 -9.50 4.02
CA ALA A 133 3.27 -9.17 5.34
C ALA A 133 2.93 -7.73 5.75
N ARG A 134 2.94 -6.78 4.81
CA ARG A 134 2.52 -5.39 5.07
C ARG A 134 1.05 -5.29 5.43
N VAL A 135 0.18 -6.02 4.72
CA VAL A 135 -1.26 -6.01 5.00
C VAL A 135 -1.56 -6.66 6.35
N ALA A 136 -0.85 -7.73 6.72
CA ALA A 136 -0.97 -8.33 8.05
C ALA A 136 -0.58 -7.33 9.17
N ALA A 137 0.55 -6.61 9.01
CA ALA A 137 0.97 -5.55 9.94
C ALA A 137 -0.01 -4.37 9.95
N GLY A 138 -0.54 -3.98 8.78
CA GLY A 138 -1.57 -2.96 8.65
C GLY A 138 -2.89 -3.33 9.33
N GLY A 139 -3.27 -4.61 9.31
CA GLY A 139 -4.40 -5.13 10.07
C GLY A 139 -4.22 -4.95 11.57
N LEU A 140 -3.02 -5.23 12.10
CA LEU A 140 -2.68 -4.97 13.50
C LEU A 140 -2.70 -3.45 13.80
N ALA A 141 -2.18 -2.62 12.90
CA ALA A 141 -2.23 -1.17 13.04
C ALA A 141 -3.69 -0.66 13.09
N ARG A 142 -4.58 -1.19 12.25
CA ARG A 142 -6.01 -0.84 12.27
C ARG A 142 -6.68 -1.25 13.58
N ALA A 143 -6.35 -2.42 14.13
CA ALA A 143 -6.86 -2.84 15.43
C ALA A 143 -6.45 -1.86 16.55
N ALA A 144 -5.19 -1.42 16.54
CA ALA A 144 -4.71 -0.41 17.49
C ALA A 144 -5.36 0.96 17.26
N LEU A 145 -5.52 1.40 16.01
CA LEU A 145 -6.19 2.66 15.68
C LEU A 145 -7.67 2.66 16.09
N ALA A 146 -8.37 1.55 15.94
CA ALA A 146 -9.77 1.44 16.40
C ALA A 146 -9.90 1.68 17.92
N ALA A 147 -8.90 1.28 18.71
CA ALA A 147 -8.87 1.50 20.14
C ALA A 147 -8.40 2.92 20.52
N LEU A 148 -7.48 3.52 19.76
CA LEU A 148 -6.77 4.75 20.12
C LEU A 148 -7.33 6.03 19.45
N ALA A 149 -7.94 5.88 18.28
CA ALA A 149 -8.55 6.94 17.49
C ALA A 149 -9.90 6.45 16.93
N PRO A 150 -10.90 6.21 17.79
CA PRO A 150 -12.21 5.74 17.36
C PRO A 150 -12.84 6.76 16.39
N GLY A 151 -13.38 6.27 15.27
CA GLY A 151 -13.91 7.11 14.20
C GLY A 151 -12.94 7.37 13.04
N LEU A 152 -11.67 6.96 13.15
CA LEU A 152 -10.76 6.96 12.02
C LEU A 152 -11.16 5.87 11.02
N GLU A 153 -11.44 6.26 9.78
CA GLU A 153 -11.68 5.37 8.66
C GLU A 153 -10.57 5.53 7.61
N ILE A 154 -10.01 4.43 7.13
CA ILE A 154 -9.03 4.43 6.04
C ILE A 154 -9.60 3.60 4.90
N LYS A 155 -9.75 4.21 3.72
CA LYS A 155 -10.26 3.53 2.53
C LYS A 155 -9.47 3.94 1.30
N GLY A 156 -9.10 2.95 0.49
CA GLY A 156 -8.41 3.15 -0.77
C GLY A 156 -9.29 2.78 -1.95
N TYR A 157 -9.03 3.40 -3.09
CA TYR A 157 -9.74 3.13 -4.34
C TYR A 157 -8.89 3.44 -5.56
N MET A 158 -9.25 2.82 -6.69
CA MET A 158 -8.61 3.11 -7.97
C MET A 158 -9.26 4.33 -8.62
N THR A 159 -8.44 5.29 -9.02
CA THR A 159 -8.85 6.48 -9.78
C THR A 159 -8.58 6.34 -11.27
N ARG A 160 -7.57 5.51 -11.63
CA ARG A 160 -7.17 5.30 -13.02
C ARG A 160 -6.67 3.87 -13.25
N MET A 161 -6.95 3.34 -14.43
CA MET A 161 -6.35 2.12 -14.96
C MET A 161 -5.94 2.35 -16.43
N GLY A 162 -4.64 2.53 -16.67
CA GLY A 162 -4.14 2.92 -17.98
C GLY A 162 -4.69 4.26 -18.44
N GLU A 163 -5.46 4.26 -19.52
CA GLU A 163 -6.14 5.45 -20.06
C GLU A 163 -7.54 5.69 -19.50
N MET A 164 -8.08 4.71 -18.76
CA MET A 164 -9.40 4.80 -18.15
C MET A 164 -9.33 5.54 -16.81
N GLU A 165 -10.16 6.54 -16.63
CA GLU A 165 -10.31 7.30 -15.37
C GLU A 165 -11.75 7.23 -14.85
N ILE A 166 -11.91 7.39 -13.53
CA ILE A 166 -13.24 7.59 -12.92
C ILE A 166 -13.76 8.99 -13.25
N ASP A 167 -15.07 9.14 -13.27
CA ASP A 167 -15.69 10.46 -13.22
C ASP A 167 -15.94 10.85 -11.76
N ARG A 168 -15.18 11.83 -11.27
CA ARG A 168 -15.30 12.28 -9.88
C ARG A 168 -16.66 12.91 -9.55
N ALA A 169 -17.45 13.31 -10.55
CA ALA A 169 -18.84 13.76 -10.34
C ALA A 169 -19.79 12.61 -9.99
N ARG A 170 -19.40 11.36 -10.28
CA ARG A 170 -20.16 10.15 -9.95
C ARG A 170 -19.56 9.36 -8.79
N PHE A 171 -18.71 10.01 -8.00
CA PHE A 171 -18.02 9.38 -6.88
C PHE A 171 -19.00 8.89 -5.82
N ASP A 172 -18.98 7.59 -5.53
CA ASP A 172 -19.74 6.93 -4.49
C ASP A 172 -18.82 6.16 -3.54
N TRP A 173 -18.70 6.65 -2.31
CA TRP A 173 -17.87 6.06 -1.27
C TRP A 173 -18.27 4.63 -0.89
N ASP A 174 -19.57 4.35 -0.95
CA ASP A 174 -20.12 3.04 -0.57
C ASP A 174 -19.97 2.00 -1.68
N ALA A 175 -19.81 2.44 -2.93
CA ALA A 175 -19.59 1.56 -4.07
C ALA A 175 -18.19 0.91 -4.10
N ILE A 176 -17.20 1.47 -3.40
CA ILE A 176 -15.80 1.05 -3.47
C ILE A 176 -15.64 -0.45 -3.18
N GLU A 177 -16.26 -0.95 -2.13
CA GLU A 177 -16.12 -2.36 -1.71
C GLU A 177 -17.05 -3.32 -2.47
N GLY A 178 -17.97 -2.77 -3.26
CA GLY A 178 -18.97 -3.54 -4.01
C GLY A 178 -18.46 -4.10 -5.35
N ASN A 179 -17.21 -3.86 -5.73
CA ASN A 179 -16.67 -4.27 -7.03
C ASN A 179 -15.20 -4.70 -6.99
N ASP A 180 -14.80 -5.49 -7.99
CA ASP A 180 -13.46 -6.09 -8.08
C ASP A 180 -12.32 -5.08 -8.32
N PHE A 181 -12.62 -3.83 -8.68
CA PHE A 181 -11.64 -2.78 -8.98
C PHE A 181 -11.46 -1.80 -7.81
N TRP A 182 -12.23 -1.93 -6.72
CA TRP A 182 -12.26 -0.91 -5.65
C TRP A 182 -12.57 0.48 -6.21
N MET A 183 -13.48 0.57 -7.15
CA MET A 183 -13.74 1.79 -7.90
C MET A 183 -14.98 2.50 -7.36
N PRO A 184 -14.90 3.83 -7.10
CA PRO A 184 -16.01 4.63 -6.57
C PRO A 184 -17.01 5.09 -7.65
N ASP A 185 -16.79 4.75 -8.94
CA ASP A 185 -17.69 5.10 -10.05
C ASP A 185 -18.29 3.82 -10.67
N PRO A 186 -19.39 3.28 -10.12
CA PRO A 186 -19.95 2.02 -10.59
C PRO A 186 -20.45 2.07 -12.03
N GLN A 187 -20.71 3.24 -12.60
CA GLN A 187 -21.16 3.37 -13.98
C GLN A 187 -20.02 3.09 -14.99
N ALA A 188 -18.77 3.32 -14.60
CA ALA A 188 -17.62 3.04 -15.45
C ALA A 188 -17.18 1.55 -15.44
N LEU A 189 -17.71 0.71 -14.55
CA LEU A 189 -17.31 -0.70 -14.39
C LEU A 189 -17.32 -1.51 -15.70
N PRO A 190 -18.38 -1.49 -16.54
CA PRO A 190 -18.43 -2.30 -17.76
C PRO A 190 -17.32 -1.93 -18.76
N GLU A 191 -16.97 -0.65 -18.81
CA GLU A 191 -15.93 -0.12 -19.69
C GLU A 191 -14.54 -0.56 -19.19
N TRP A 192 -14.28 -0.44 -17.88
CA TRP A 192 -13.05 -0.90 -17.26
C TRP A 192 -12.85 -2.41 -17.40
N GLU A 193 -13.90 -3.22 -17.23
CA GLU A 193 -13.83 -4.67 -17.47
C GLU A 193 -13.44 -4.98 -18.93
N THR A 194 -14.06 -4.29 -19.88
CA THR A 194 -13.80 -4.45 -21.32
C THR A 194 -12.35 -4.08 -21.65
N TYR A 195 -11.89 -2.96 -21.11
CA TYR A 195 -10.51 -2.49 -21.30
C TYR A 195 -9.50 -3.49 -20.74
N LEU A 196 -9.67 -3.97 -19.51
CA LEU A 196 -8.76 -4.95 -18.92
C LEU A 196 -8.74 -6.28 -19.68
N GLN A 197 -9.89 -6.71 -20.22
CA GLN A 197 -9.96 -7.89 -21.09
C GLN A 197 -9.18 -7.69 -22.38
N SER A 198 -9.20 -6.49 -22.98
CA SER A 198 -8.40 -6.16 -24.18
C SER A 198 -6.90 -6.25 -23.87
N ILE A 199 -6.45 -5.72 -22.75
CA ILE A 199 -5.06 -5.81 -22.26
C ILE A 199 -4.63 -7.28 -22.12
N ARG A 200 -5.48 -8.12 -21.51
CA ARG A 200 -5.20 -9.57 -21.37
C ARG A 200 -5.11 -10.28 -22.70
N LYS A 201 -6.02 -9.99 -23.65
CA LYS A 201 -5.98 -10.55 -25.00
C LYS A 201 -4.73 -10.13 -25.77
N ALA A 202 -4.25 -8.91 -25.54
CA ALA A 202 -2.99 -8.42 -26.09
C ALA A 202 -1.74 -9.00 -25.39
N GLN A 203 -1.91 -9.91 -24.41
CA GLN A 203 -0.82 -10.50 -23.63
C GLN A 203 0.08 -9.47 -22.94
N ASN A 204 -0.52 -8.35 -22.53
CA ASN A 204 0.12 -7.19 -21.97
C ASN A 204 -0.35 -6.94 -20.52
N SER A 205 0.13 -5.87 -19.94
CA SER A 205 -0.25 -5.37 -18.61
C SER A 205 -0.46 -3.87 -18.65
N VAL A 206 -1.17 -3.34 -17.65
CA VAL A 206 -1.49 -1.93 -17.53
C VAL A 206 -1.20 -1.45 -16.10
N GLY A 207 -0.83 -0.16 -15.97
CA GLY A 207 -0.64 0.52 -14.70
C GLY A 207 -1.95 1.01 -14.11
N ALA A 208 -1.86 1.58 -12.90
CA ALA A 208 -3.00 2.13 -12.20
C ALA A 208 -2.58 3.32 -11.33
N GLU A 209 -3.54 4.16 -11.01
CA GLU A 209 -3.45 5.16 -9.96
C GLU A 209 -4.43 4.80 -8.84
N ILE A 210 -3.97 4.90 -7.62
CA ILE A 210 -4.72 4.60 -6.40
C ILE A 210 -4.73 5.85 -5.52
N GLU A 211 -5.88 6.15 -4.97
CA GLU A 211 -6.02 7.17 -3.93
C GLU A 211 -6.41 6.48 -2.62
N VAL A 212 -5.78 6.88 -1.52
CA VAL A 212 -6.07 6.40 -0.17
C VAL A 212 -6.40 7.59 0.70
N VAL A 213 -7.54 7.51 1.37
CA VAL A 213 -8.06 8.57 2.22
C VAL A 213 -8.20 8.08 3.65
N ALA A 214 -7.70 8.86 4.61
CA ALA A 214 -7.96 8.67 6.02
C ALA A 214 -8.88 9.78 6.53
N ARG A 215 -10.11 9.41 6.89
CA ARG A 215 -11.14 10.29 7.47
C ARG A 215 -11.10 10.20 8.99
N GLY A 216 -11.31 11.32 9.66
CA GLY A 216 -11.35 11.36 11.12
C GLY A 216 -9.97 11.23 11.78
N ALA A 217 -8.89 11.45 11.05
CA ALA A 217 -7.56 11.53 11.63
C ALA A 217 -7.47 12.76 12.56
N PRO A 218 -6.95 12.62 13.79
CA PRO A 218 -6.84 13.76 14.68
C PRO A 218 -5.85 14.81 14.13
N PRO A 219 -6.05 16.11 14.42
CA PRO A 219 -5.05 17.11 14.13
C PRO A 219 -3.80 16.91 14.99
N GLY A 220 -2.64 17.35 14.50
CA GLY A 220 -1.39 17.35 15.27
C GLY A 220 -0.49 16.14 15.01
N LEU A 221 -0.85 15.22 14.13
CA LEU A 221 0.04 14.11 13.74
C LEU A 221 1.15 14.61 12.83
N GLY A 222 2.37 14.21 13.11
CA GLY A 222 3.56 14.67 12.41
C GLY A 222 4.33 15.74 13.17
N ALA A 223 5.55 16.01 12.76
CA ALA A 223 6.43 16.99 13.39
C ALA A 223 7.33 17.70 12.36
N PRO A 224 7.55 19.02 12.49
CA PRO A 224 8.58 19.69 11.73
C PRO A 224 9.97 19.25 12.25
N VAL A 225 11.03 19.24 11.48
CA VAL A 225 11.13 19.53 10.05
C VAL A 225 11.26 18.21 9.29
N TYR A 226 11.82 17.16 9.93
CA TYR A 226 12.16 15.88 9.31
C TYR A 226 11.18 14.75 9.65
N GLY A 227 10.34 14.91 10.68
CA GLY A 227 9.29 13.96 11.06
C GLY A 227 7.92 14.29 10.49
N LYS A 228 7.87 14.86 9.28
CA LYS A 228 6.62 15.25 8.64
C LYS A 228 5.76 14.04 8.28
N LEU A 229 4.45 14.15 8.53
CA LEU A 229 3.47 13.12 8.19
C LEU A 229 3.42 12.84 6.67
N ASP A 230 3.42 13.88 5.84
CA ASP A 230 3.41 13.76 4.38
C ASP A 230 4.68 13.07 3.85
N THR A 231 5.85 13.35 4.45
CA THR A 231 7.10 12.67 4.11
C THR A 231 7.02 11.17 4.37
N ASP A 232 6.55 10.77 5.55
CA ASP A 232 6.48 9.36 5.91
C ASP A 232 5.38 8.63 5.14
N LEU A 233 4.25 9.29 4.86
CA LEU A 233 3.21 8.76 3.96
C LEU A 233 3.77 8.55 2.54
N ALA A 234 4.48 9.55 2.00
CA ALA A 234 5.08 9.44 0.68
C ALA A 234 6.14 8.33 0.62
N ALA A 235 6.99 8.21 1.64
CA ALA A 235 8.00 7.16 1.74
C ALA A 235 7.36 5.77 1.86
N ALA A 236 6.30 5.64 2.66
CA ALA A 236 5.55 4.41 2.83
C ALA A 236 4.93 3.94 1.50
N MET A 237 4.22 4.81 0.78
CA MET A 237 3.60 4.48 -0.51
C MET A 237 4.66 4.21 -1.58
N MET A 238 5.73 5.01 -1.66
CA MET A 238 6.82 4.79 -2.62
C MET A 238 7.55 3.47 -2.38
N SER A 239 7.55 2.94 -1.17
CA SER A 239 8.14 1.65 -0.82
C SER A 239 7.34 0.44 -1.32
N ILE A 240 6.08 0.63 -1.72
CA ILE A 240 5.23 -0.45 -2.28
C ILE A 240 5.80 -0.88 -3.63
N ASN A 241 5.85 -2.21 -3.85
CA ASN A 241 6.35 -2.76 -5.10
C ASN A 241 5.62 -2.16 -6.31
N ALA A 242 6.39 -1.76 -7.33
CA ALA A 242 5.94 -1.16 -8.59
C ALA A 242 5.42 0.29 -8.49
N VAL A 243 5.36 0.92 -7.34
CA VAL A 243 5.03 2.35 -7.22
C VAL A 243 6.14 3.21 -7.85
N LYS A 244 5.74 4.28 -8.57
CA LYS A 244 6.62 5.19 -9.31
C LYS A 244 6.33 6.66 -9.09
N GLY A 245 5.23 7.01 -8.46
CA GLY A 245 4.85 8.37 -8.11
C GLY A 245 3.98 8.37 -6.88
N VAL A 246 4.09 9.41 -6.06
CA VAL A 246 3.24 9.66 -4.88
C VAL A 246 2.92 11.13 -4.84
N GLU A 247 1.69 11.46 -4.52
CA GLU A 247 1.17 12.81 -4.37
C GLU A 247 0.39 12.92 -3.05
N ILE A 248 0.46 14.09 -2.43
CA ILE A 248 -0.31 14.46 -1.24
C ILE A 248 -1.23 15.62 -1.64
N GLY A 249 -2.52 15.50 -1.39
CA GLY A 249 -3.51 16.51 -1.79
C GLY A 249 -3.48 16.75 -3.31
N GLU A 250 -3.34 18.03 -3.73
CA GLU A 250 -3.22 18.39 -5.16
C GLU A 250 -1.96 17.84 -5.84
N GLY A 251 -0.92 17.51 -5.05
CA GLY A 251 0.30 16.92 -5.58
C GLY A 251 0.96 17.77 -6.65
N MET A 252 1.26 17.18 -7.80
CA MET A 252 1.92 17.87 -8.92
C MET A 252 1.04 18.97 -9.56
N ALA A 253 -0.28 18.88 -9.44
CA ALA A 253 -1.20 19.90 -9.97
C ALA A 253 -1.05 21.25 -9.25
N ALA A 254 -0.62 21.24 -7.99
CA ALA A 254 -0.37 22.47 -7.22
C ALA A 254 0.62 23.42 -7.89
N ALA A 255 1.55 22.91 -8.71
CA ALA A 255 2.52 23.72 -9.45
C ALA A 255 1.86 24.65 -10.49
N GLY A 256 0.64 24.35 -10.92
CA GLY A 256 -0.15 25.16 -11.86
C GLY A 256 -1.10 26.14 -11.19
N LEU A 257 -1.25 26.09 -9.87
CA LEU A 257 -2.18 26.93 -9.13
C LEU A 257 -1.52 28.25 -8.68
N THR A 258 -2.31 29.32 -8.62
CA THR A 258 -1.93 30.53 -7.90
C THR A 258 -2.09 30.34 -6.40
N GLY A 259 -1.47 31.23 -5.59
CA GLY A 259 -1.63 31.18 -4.14
C GLY A 259 -3.08 31.30 -3.67
N THR A 260 -3.91 32.05 -4.41
CA THR A 260 -5.34 32.20 -4.10
C THR A 260 -6.12 30.94 -4.41
N GLU A 261 -5.81 30.26 -5.51
CA GLU A 261 -6.48 29.00 -5.91
C GLU A 261 -6.10 27.84 -4.98
N ASN A 262 -4.85 27.81 -4.52
CA ASN A 262 -4.35 26.74 -3.64
C ASN A 262 -4.64 26.99 -2.15
N ALA A 263 -5.21 28.12 -1.77
CA ALA A 263 -5.45 28.44 -0.37
C ALA A 263 -6.64 27.64 0.17
N ASP A 264 -6.38 26.82 1.20
CA ASP A 264 -7.43 26.19 2.00
C ASP A 264 -7.91 27.24 3.03
N GLU A 265 -8.94 28.03 2.65
CA GLU A 265 -9.45 29.10 3.52
C GLU A 265 -10.04 28.53 4.83
N ILE A 266 -9.83 29.25 5.91
CA ILE A 266 -10.27 28.82 7.25
C ILE A 266 -11.42 29.72 7.68
N VAL A 267 -12.53 29.10 8.05
CA VAL A 267 -13.72 29.76 8.59
C VAL A 267 -14.03 29.21 9.98
N MET A 268 -14.75 29.98 10.78
CA MET A 268 -15.20 29.50 12.08
C MET A 268 -16.52 28.77 11.91
N GLY A 269 -16.53 27.45 12.12
CA GLY A 269 -17.71 26.61 12.14
C GLY A 269 -18.32 26.49 13.55
N ALA A 270 -19.37 25.67 13.66
CA ALA A 270 -20.09 25.48 14.91
C ALA A 270 -19.28 24.75 16.01
N GLN A 271 -18.29 23.96 15.61
CA GLN A 271 -17.47 23.13 16.51
C GLN A 271 -15.99 23.56 16.52
N GLY A 272 -15.66 24.67 15.88
CA GLY A 272 -14.29 25.18 15.75
C GLY A 272 -13.93 25.54 14.32
N PRO A 273 -12.62 25.73 13.99
CA PRO A 273 -12.17 26.04 12.66
C PRO A 273 -12.52 24.94 11.66
N GLU A 274 -13.03 25.35 10.50
CA GLU A 274 -13.33 24.50 9.33
C GLU A 274 -12.59 25.02 8.12
N TYR A 275 -12.19 24.14 7.22
CA TYR A 275 -11.53 24.47 5.96
C TYR A 275 -12.54 24.39 4.81
N THR A 276 -12.50 25.34 3.88
CA THR A 276 -13.42 25.37 2.75
C THR A 276 -13.02 24.43 1.63
N THR A 277 -11.73 24.08 1.56
CA THR A 277 -11.12 23.16 0.58
C THR A 277 -10.08 22.28 1.27
N ASN A 278 -9.48 21.34 0.54
CA ASN A 278 -8.44 20.45 1.06
C ASN A 278 -7.32 20.22 0.02
N HIS A 279 -6.82 21.29 -0.58
CA HIS A 279 -5.72 21.23 -1.56
C HIS A 279 -4.43 20.66 -0.94
N ALA A 280 -4.19 20.95 0.34
CA ALA A 280 -3.05 20.43 1.08
C ALA A 280 -3.15 18.94 1.43
N GLY A 281 -4.31 18.30 1.19
CA GLY A 281 -4.52 16.88 1.49
C GLY A 281 -4.46 16.54 2.97
N GLY A 282 -4.97 17.44 3.84
CA GLY A 282 -5.05 17.23 5.29
C GLY A 282 -3.75 17.47 6.07
N VAL A 283 -2.69 17.98 5.42
CA VAL A 283 -1.37 18.15 6.05
C VAL A 283 -0.81 19.54 5.72
N LEU A 284 -0.55 20.34 6.75
CA LEU A 284 0.09 21.66 6.63
C LEU A 284 1.38 21.68 7.47
N GLY A 285 2.48 22.08 6.85
CA GLY A 285 3.79 22.11 7.52
C GLY A 285 4.28 20.74 8.01
N GLY A 286 3.73 19.65 7.46
CA GLY A 286 4.03 18.27 7.86
C GLY A 286 3.19 17.76 9.04
N ILE A 287 2.16 18.51 9.45
CA ILE A 287 1.29 18.20 10.59
C ILE A 287 -0.15 18.08 10.10
N SER A 288 -0.89 17.06 10.56
CA SER A 288 -2.30 16.88 10.19
C SER A 288 -3.18 18.02 10.70
N THR A 289 -4.13 18.44 9.87
CA THR A 289 -5.08 19.54 10.17
C THR A 289 -6.37 19.08 10.84
N GLY A 290 -6.65 17.78 10.80
CA GLY A 290 -7.96 17.21 11.15
C GLY A 290 -8.89 17.02 9.96
N GLN A 291 -8.51 17.52 8.77
CA GLN A 291 -9.18 17.20 7.50
C GLN A 291 -8.82 15.79 7.05
N ASP A 292 -9.52 15.31 6.02
CA ASP A 292 -9.20 14.04 5.34
C ASP A 292 -7.74 14.06 4.85
N ILE A 293 -6.95 13.06 5.23
CA ILE A 293 -5.60 12.89 4.72
C ILE A 293 -5.71 12.15 3.39
N VAL A 294 -5.25 12.79 2.31
CA VAL A 294 -5.40 12.29 0.94
C VAL A 294 -4.03 12.01 0.33
N VAL A 295 -3.79 10.75 -0.02
CA VAL A 295 -2.55 10.31 -0.67
C VAL A 295 -2.88 9.57 -1.95
N ARG A 296 -2.22 9.95 -3.05
CA ARG A 296 -2.35 9.33 -4.36
C ARG A 296 -1.04 8.69 -4.78
N PHE A 297 -1.07 7.51 -5.41
CA PHE A 297 0.15 6.89 -5.90
C PHE A 297 -0.07 6.11 -7.21
N ALA A 298 0.95 6.15 -8.06
CA ALA A 298 0.95 5.50 -9.36
C ALA A 298 1.73 4.18 -9.33
N VAL A 299 1.09 3.12 -9.80
CA VAL A 299 1.65 1.77 -9.93
C VAL A 299 1.94 1.50 -11.40
N LYS A 300 3.20 1.21 -11.74
CA LYS A 300 3.59 0.88 -13.11
C LYS A 300 2.99 -0.47 -13.55
N PRO A 301 2.84 -0.71 -14.87
CA PRO A 301 2.48 -2.03 -15.41
C PRO A 301 3.44 -3.11 -14.90
N THR A 302 2.92 -4.33 -14.70
CA THR A 302 3.78 -5.47 -14.37
C THR A 302 4.73 -5.77 -15.53
N SER A 303 5.99 -6.02 -15.23
CA SER A 303 7.02 -6.32 -16.24
C SER A 303 6.98 -7.77 -16.77
N SER A 304 6.18 -8.61 -16.14
CA SER A 304 6.02 -10.00 -16.53
C SER A 304 4.87 -10.14 -17.53
N ILE A 305 5.20 -10.08 -18.82
CA ILE A 305 4.24 -10.16 -19.94
C ILE A 305 4.63 -11.24 -20.94
N LEU A 306 3.66 -11.69 -21.75
CA LEU A 306 3.89 -12.71 -22.77
C LEU A 306 4.40 -12.15 -24.11
N THR A 307 4.38 -10.83 -24.26
CA THR A 307 4.97 -10.16 -25.44
C THR A 307 6.50 -10.20 -25.34
N PRO A 308 7.23 -10.72 -26.33
CA PRO A 308 8.69 -10.78 -26.33
C PRO A 308 9.34 -9.40 -26.14
N ARG A 309 10.39 -9.33 -25.34
CA ARG A 309 11.17 -8.11 -25.08
C ARG A 309 12.64 -8.40 -25.16
N ARG A 310 13.40 -7.48 -25.76
CA ARG A 310 14.86 -7.55 -25.83
C ARG A 310 15.45 -7.48 -24.42
N SER A 311 16.42 -8.32 -24.15
CA SER A 311 17.13 -8.42 -22.88
C SER A 311 18.55 -8.93 -23.08
N ILE A 312 19.21 -9.24 -21.97
CA ILE A 312 20.51 -9.90 -21.91
C ILE A 312 20.47 -11.08 -20.95
N THR A 313 21.36 -12.02 -21.17
CA THR A 313 21.66 -13.09 -20.21
C THR A 313 22.61 -12.61 -19.13
N THR A 314 22.83 -13.41 -18.09
CA THR A 314 23.77 -13.11 -16.99
C THR A 314 25.23 -13.00 -17.42
N ASP A 315 25.58 -13.55 -18.58
CA ASP A 315 26.91 -13.43 -19.21
C ASP A 315 27.01 -12.28 -20.23
N GLY A 316 25.95 -11.46 -20.37
CA GLY A 316 25.93 -10.29 -21.24
C GLY A 316 25.50 -10.55 -22.69
N THR A 317 25.12 -11.78 -23.03
CA THR A 317 24.67 -12.11 -24.40
C THR A 317 23.26 -11.54 -24.67
N ALA A 318 23.07 -10.89 -25.82
CA ALA A 318 21.78 -10.37 -26.23
C ALA A 318 20.76 -11.52 -26.44
N THR A 319 19.53 -11.33 -25.96
CA THR A 319 18.46 -12.32 -26.03
C THR A 319 17.08 -11.65 -26.06
N GLU A 320 16.05 -12.45 -26.22
CA GLU A 320 14.66 -12.06 -25.99
C GLU A 320 14.07 -12.84 -24.80
N VAL A 321 13.22 -12.18 -24.03
CA VAL A 321 12.54 -12.77 -22.88
C VAL A 321 11.04 -12.69 -23.06
N VAL A 322 10.37 -13.83 -22.86
CA VAL A 322 8.93 -13.97 -22.69
C VAL A 322 8.68 -14.49 -21.28
N THR A 323 8.00 -13.71 -20.46
CA THR A 323 7.74 -14.14 -19.08
C THR A 323 6.44 -14.93 -19.01
N LYS A 324 6.56 -16.26 -19.11
CA LYS A 324 5.44 -17.17 -18.88
C LYS A 324 5.13 -17.22 -17.38
N GLY A 325 3.86 -17.26 -17.00
CA GLY A 325 3.45 -17.37 -15.60
C GLY A 325 2.07 -16.78 -15.32
N ARG A 326 1.68 -16.84 -14.06
CA ARG A 326 0.40 -16.34 -13.55
C ARG A 326 0.59 -14.93 -12.99
N HIS A 327 0.51 -13.91 -13.85
CA HIS A 327 0.72 -12.51 -13.46
C HIS A 327 -0.59 -11.73 -13.49
N ASP A 328 -0.69 -10.69 -12.66
CA ASP A 328 -1.79 -9.76 -12.70
C ASP A 328 -1.71 -8.89 -13.96
N PRO A 329 -2.79 -8.77 -14.75
CA PRO A 329 -2.82 -7.82 -15.88
C PRO A 329 -2.79 -6.37 -15.41
N CYS A 330 -3.34 -6.10 -14.22
CA CYS A 330 -3.23 -4.83 -13.50
C CYS A 330 -2.97 -5.13 -12.02
N VAL A 331 -1.76 -4.84 -11.54
CA VAL A 331 -1.40 -5.06 -10.13
C VAL A 331 -2.00 -4.00 -9.21
N GLY A 332 -2.53 -2.91 -9.75
CA GLY A 332 -3.20 -1.82 -9.03
C GLY A 332 -4.37 -2.32 -8.17
N ILE A 333 -5.16 -3.27 -8.68
CA ILE A 333 -6.28 -3.86 -7.93
C ILE A 333 -5.82 -4.37 -6.55
N ARG A 334 -4.65 -5.03 -6.51
CA ARG A 334 -4.08 -5.55 -5.26
C ARG A 334 -3.29 -4.51 -4.47
N ALA A 335 -2.91 -3.40 -5.10
CA ALA A 335 -2.18 -2.33 -4.44
C ALA A 335 -3.09 -1.47 -3.54
N VAL A 336 -4.40 -1.43 -3.79
CA VAL A 336 -5.36 -0.70 -2.97
C VAL A 336 -5.28 -1.12 -1.49
N PRO A 337 -5.54 -2.37 -1.09
CA PRO A 337 -5.43 -2.77 0.32
C PRO A 337 -4.01 -2.67 0.89
N VAL A 338 -2.97 -2.67 0.04
CA VAL A 338 -1.59 -2.43 0.49
C VAL A 338 -1.38 -0.96 0.85
N GLY A 339 -1.89 -0.03 0.04
CA GLY A 339 -1.85 1.41 0.34
C GLY A 339 -2.58 1.73 1.64
N GLU A 340 -3.78 1.16 1.82
CA GLU A 340 -4.54 1.30 3.07
C GLU A 340 -3.75 0.79 4.28
N ALA A 341 -3.10 -0.37 4.17
CA ALA A 341 -2.30 -0.95 5.24
C ALA A 341 -1.10 -0.07 5.60
N MET A 342 -0.41 0.48 4.60
CA MET A 342 0.73 1.38 4.82
C MET A 342 0.28 2.69 5.46
N MET A 343 -0.84 3.27 5.03
CA MET A 343 -1.42 4.45 5.68
C MET A 343 -1.76 4.19 7.14
N ALA A 344 -2.36 3.04 7.46
CA ALA A 344 -2.66 2.67 8.84
C ALA A 344 -1.41 2.57 9.71
N CYS A 345 -0.33 1.96 9.19
CA CYS A 345 0.95 1.88 9.90
C CYS A 345 1.54 3.27 10.17
N VAL A 346 1.53 4.17 9.18
CA VAL A 346 2.07 5.54 9.34
C VAL A 346 1.24 6.34 10.35
N ILE A 347 -0.07 6.33 10.20
CA ILE A 347 -0.95 7.10 11.11
C ILE A 347 -0.82 6.59 12.55
N LEU A 348 -0.75 5.28 12.77
CA LEU A 348 -0.53 4.75 14.11
C LEU A 348 0.83 5.16 14.67
N ASP A 349 1.89 5.07 13.87
CA ASP A 349 3.24 5.48 14.28
C ASP A 349 3.27 6.95 14.71
N HIS A 350 2.72 7.85 13.90
CA HIS A 350 2.62 9.27 14.22
C HIS A 350 1.68 9.56 15.42
N LEU A 351 0.62 8.78 15.61
CA LEU A 351 -0.24 8.91 16.78
C LEU A 351 0.51 8.54 18.08
N LEU A 352 1.33 7.50 18.03
CA LEU A 352 2.18 7.11 19.18
C LEU A 352 3.27 8.15 19.46
N LEU A 353 3.91 8.68 18.42
CA LEU A 353 4.89 9.77 18.51
C LEU A 353 4.25 11.02 19.10
N HIS A 354 3.07 11.42 18.62
CA HIS A 354 2.32 12.56 19.12
C HIS A 354 2.02 12.42 20.60
N ARG A 355 1.50 11.26 21.04
CA ARG A 355 1.25 10.98 22.46
C ARG A 355 2.52 11.04 23.31
N GLY A 356 3.63 10.56 22.81
CA GLY A 356 4.92 10.61 23.50
C GLY A 356 5.51 12.01 23.60
N GLN A 357 5.26 12.85 22.60
CA GLN A 357 5.80 14.21 22.54
C GLN A 357 4.93 15.25 23.25
N VAL A 358 3.63 15.19 23.06
CA VAL A 358 2.68 16.19 23.56
C VAL A 358 2.06 15.77 24.89
N GLY A 359 1.71 14.48 25.03
CA GLY A 359 1.09 13.94 26.24
C GLY A 359 -0.17 14.71 26.63
N ASP A 360 -0.27 15.08 27.91
CA ASP A 360 -1.32 15.95 28.47
C ASP A 360 -0.93 17.45 28.45
N GLY A 361 0.08 17.80 27.63
CA GLY A 361 0.55 19.19 27.52
C GLY A 361 -0.50 20.14 26.94
N PRO A 362 -0.27 21.44 27.06
CA PRO A 362 -1.20 22.44 26.57
C PRO A 362 -1.30 22.33 25.04
N GLN A 363 -2.51 22.04 24.56
CA GLN A 363 -2.83 22.10 23.14
C GLN A 363 -3.48 23.44 22.83
N GLY A 364 -3.12 24.04 21.69
CA GLY A 364 -3.75 25.27 21.23
C GLY A 364 -5.25 25.07 21.03
N ARG A 365 -6.04 25.98 21.58
CA ARG A 365 -7.50 26.03 21.35
C ARG A 365 -7.84 27.32 20.63
N ILE A 366 -8.76 27.23 19.69
CA ILE A 366 -9.27 28.38 18.94
C ILE A 366 -10.78 28.45 19.23
N GLY A 367 -11.21 29.51 19.89
CA GLY A 367 -12.61 29.77 20.25
C GLY A 367 -12.95 29.45 21.70
#